data_7fb3a1bd7f8252534f6eca7b06cb7784
#
_entry.id   7fb3a1bd7f8252534f6eca7b06cb7784
#
_cell.length_a   1.000
_cell.length_b   1.000
_cell.length_c   1.000
_cell.angle_alpha   90.00
_cell.angle_beta   90.00
_cell.angle_gamma   90.00
#
_symmetry.space_group_name_H-M   'P 1'
#
loop_
_entity.id
_entity.type
_entity.pdbx_description
1 polymer ?
#
loop_
_entity_poly.entity_id
_entity_poly.type
_entity_poly.pdbx_seq_one_letter_code
_entity_poly.pdbx_strand_id
1 'polypeptide(L)'
;MFKAAKTVDFLILTYYTDDSKQRKRLSSLIRLYFPMYPSRRSVSFSALWTERPINFLCRRRAAEWMIVMEKFDSLIIGEVAQDTNVDFDGTVVQAVGGAVYYSGCAAANMGHKIAVLPKADLSQLDVTAAFHEKAPSISVFPLNSPHSFVTKNVYHTADRERRTSTVDSLIAPYTTDEVPVDQIDAAIWHLAGLAGGDIPNEMIPFAAKHAMVAIDVQTMLRWVENGGMVYHDWKEKKELLPYIRFLKTDAAEAEILTGLTDRAEAAKVLYGWGAKEILITHNTEVLVYDGHEIYTCPIKARNLSGRTGRGDTTFAGYINERLTKDIPTALQTATALVSLKMETPGPFTGTRQDVEDYIKLMY
;
A
#
# COMPACT_ATOMS: atom_id res chain seq x y z
N MET A 1 -41.05 3.07 -24.03
CA MET A 1 -40.49 1.94 -24.79
C MET A 1 -39.34 2.47 -25.64
N PHE A 2 -38.09 2.52 -25.11
CA PHE A 2 -36.94 2.92 -25.89
C PHE A 2 -36.03 1.70 -26.00
N LYS A 3 -35.80 1.21 -27.22
CA LYS A 3 -34.83 0.20 -27.56
C LYS A 3 -33.47 0.89 -27.68
N ALA A 4 -32.54 0.58 -26.76
CA ALA A 4 -31.14 0.91 -26.93
C ALA A 4 -30.47 -0.14 -27.83
N ALA A 5 -29.95 0.30 -28.96
CA ALA A 5 -29.11 -0.51 -29.82
C ALA A 5 -27.73 -0.67 -29.15
N LYS A 6 -27.32 -1.91 -28.95
CA LYS A 6 -25.92 -2.23 -28.51
C LYS A 6 -25.06 -2.39 -29.76
N THR A 7 -24.16 -1.45 -29.98
CA THR A 7 -23.08 -1.58 -30.97
C THR A 7 -21.90 -2.25 -30.30
N VAL A 8 -21.43 -3.36 -30.84
CA VAL A 8 -20.20 -4.03 -30.40
C VAL A 8 -19.15 -3.74 -31.46
N ASP A 9 -18.16 -2.92 -31.12
CA ASP A 9 -17.05 -2.62 -32.02
C ASP A 9 -15.88 -3.59 -31.73
N PHE A 10 -15.38 -4.22 -32.80
CA PHE A 10 -14.20 -5.08 -32.76
C PHE A 10 -13.02 -4.33 -33.35
N LEU A 11 -11.89 -4.29 -32.63
CA LEU A 11 -10.64 -3.76 -33.11
C LEU A 11 -9.70 -4.92 -33.50
N ILE A 12 -9.25 -4.94 -34.76
CA ILE A 12 -8.22 -5.86 -35.24
C ILE A 12 -6.92 -5.06 -35.41
N LEU A 13 -5.92 -5.35 -34.58
CA LEU A 13 -4.57 -4.81 -34.70
C LEU A 13 -3.71 -5.74 -35.54
N THR A 14 -3.23 -5.27 -36.69
CA THR A 14 -2.28 -5.98 -37.54
C THR A 14 -0.91 -5.29 -37.43
N TYR A 15 0.07 -5.97 -36.85
CA TYR A 15 1.46 -5.51 -36.83
C TYR A 15 2.18 -5.97 -38.13
N TYR A 16 2.88 -5.05 -38.78
CA TYR A 16 3.82 -5.35 -39.86
C TYR A 16 5.24 -5.16 -39.34
N THR A 17 6.05 -6.21 -39.40
CA THR A 17 7.51 -6.08 -39.29
C THR A 17 8.06 -6.01 -40.69
N ASP A 18 8.83 -4.97 -40.96
CA ASP A 18 9.50 -4.78 -42.26
C ASP A 18 10.82 -5.56 -42.22
N ASP A 19 10.75 -6.82 -42.64
CA ASP A 19 11.94 -7.60 -42.95
C ASP A 19 11.79 -8.18 -44.37
N SER A 20 12.65 -7.73 -45.29
CA SER A 20 12.53 -7.88 -46.71
C SER A 20 12.71 -9.30 -47.25
N LYS A 21 12.70 -10.35 -46.43
CA LYS A 21 12.90 -11.73 -46.87
C LYS A 21 11.94 -12.80 -46.34
N GLN A 22 11.00 -12.51 -45.42
CA GLN A 22 9.96 -13.49 -45.03
C GLN A 22 8.67 -12.82 -44.57
N ARG A 23 7.63 -12.79 -45.41
CA ARG A 23 6.27 -12.43 -45.01
C ARG A 23 5.63 -13.60 -44.26
N LYS A 24 5.64 -13.59 -42.93
CA LYS A 24 4.78 -14.44 -42.11
C LYS A 24 3.67 -13.58 -41.47
N ARG A 25 2.42 -13.88 -41.84
CA ARG A 25 1.24 -13.33 -41.11
C ARG A 25 1.13 -14.02 -39.76
N LEU A 26 1.32 -13.27 -38.66
CA LEU A 26 0.86 -13.68 -37.35
C LEU A 26 -0.43 -12.89 -37.04
N SER A 27 -1.55 -13.58 -37.01
CA SER A 27 -2.79 -13.04 -36.44
C SER A 27 -2.88 -13.52 -34.98
N SER A 28 -2.70 -12.62 -34.04
CA SER A 28 -2.99 -12.89 -32.64
C SER A 28 -4.38 -12.34 -32.28
N LEU A 29 -5.24 -13.22 -31.78
CA LEU A 29 -6.56 -12.87 -31.26
C LEU A 29 -6.36 -12.41 -29.82
N ILE A 30 -6.55 -11.11 -29.57
CA ILE A 30 -6.63 -10.59 -28.21
C ILE A 30 -8.09 -10.66 -27.75
N ARG A 31 -8.38 -11.49 -26.75
CA ARG A 31 -9.67 -11.50 -26.04
C ARG A 31 -9.64 -10.41 -24.98
N LEU A 32 -10.41 -9.34 -25.19
CA LEU A 32 -10.72 -8.39 -24.13
C LEU A 32 -11.87 -8.95 -23.30
N TYR A 33 -11.65 -9.18 -22.02
CA TYR A 33 -12.68 -9.52 -21.05
C TYR A 33 -13.26 -8.23 -20.48
N PHE A 34 -14.55 -7.98 -20.71
CA PHE A 34 -15.31 -7.00 -19.94
C PHE A 34 -16.06 -7.74 -18.82
N PRO A 35 -15.93 -7.34 -17.56
CA PRO A 35 -16.72 -7.90 -16.47
C PRO A 35 -18.07 -7.17 -16.42
N MET A 36 -19.08 -7.66 -17.12
CA MET A 36 -20.47 -7.29 -16.83
C MET A 36 -21.44 -8.41 -17.20
N TYR A 37 -21.97 -9.04 -16.17
CA TYR A 37 -23.13 -9.94 -16.07
C TYR A 37 -23.01 -11.40 -16.58
N PRO A 38 -23.59 -12.34 -15.80
CA PRO A 38 -23.47 -13.77 -16.05
C PRO A 38 -24.50 -14.25 -17.07
N SER A 39 -24.07 -14.48 -18.31
CA SER A 39 -24.76 -15.42 -19.19
C SER A 39 -23.78 -16.01 -20.20
N ARG A 40 -23.45 -17.30 -19.99
CA ARG A 40 -22.70 -18.11 -20.92
C ARG A 40 -23.45 -18.24 -22.25
N ARG A 41 -22.92 -17.71 -23.34
CA ARG A 41 -23.11 -18.22 -24.70
C ARG A 41 -21.89 -17.90 -25.52
N SER A 42 -21.17 -18.92 -25.96
CA SER A 42 -20.12 -18.85 -26.96
C SER A 42 -20.77 -18.68 -28.34
N VAL A 43 -20.33 -17.68 -29.08
CA VAL A 43 -20.68 -17.50 -30.49
C VAL A 43 -19.42 -17.67 -31.32
N SER A 44 -19.41 -18.69 -32.17
CA SER A 44 -18.37 -18.90 -33.17
C SER A 44 -18.77 -18.19 -34.48
N PHE A 45 -17.85 -17.38 -35.04
CA PHE A 45 -18.02 -16.77 -36.34
C PHE A 45 -16.99 -17.34 -37.31
N SER A 46 -17.46 -17.84 -38.46
CA SER A 46 -16.67 -18.14 -39.64
C SER A 46 -16.67 -16.92 -40.57
N ALA A 47 -15.46 -16.47 -40.95
CA ALA A 47 -15.31 -15.31 -41.83
C ALA A 47 -15.41 -15.75 -43.32
N LEU A 48 -16.35 -15.13 -44.03
CA LEU A 48 -16.41 -15.17 -45.52
C LEU A 48 -15.57 -14.00 -46.09
N TRP A 49 -14.68 -14.30 -46.98
CA TRP A 49 -13.86 -13.35 -47.70
C TRP A 49 -14.64 -12.73 -48.85
N THR A 50 -14.71 -11.40 -48.93
CA THR A 50 -15.04 -10.67 -50.17
C THR A 50 -13.98 -9.61 -50.40
N GLU A 51 -13.35 -9.67 -51.57
CA GLU A 51 -12.37 -8.69 -52.05
C GLU A 51 -13.08 -7.41 -52.48
N ARG A 52 -12.98 -6.35 -51.68
CA ARG A 52 -13.13 -4.96 -52.16
C ARG A 52 -12.17 -4.04 -51.39
N PRO A 53 -11.51 -3.07 -52.08
CA PRO A 53 -10.58 -2.16 -51.42
C PRO A 53 -11.36 -1.16 -50.54
N ILE A 54 -11.15 -1.21 -49.24
CA ILE A 54 -11.71 -0.25 -48.27
C ILE A 54 -10.85 1.01 -48.31
N ASN A 55 -11.43 2.09 -48.79
CA ASN A 55 -10.84 3.40 -48.92
C ASN A 55 -10.47 4.01 -47.57
N PHE A 56 -9.34 4.65 -47.52
CA PHE A 56 -8.63 5.30 -46.46
C PHE A 56 -9.36 6.50 -45.83
N LEU A 57 -10.38 6.27 -44.99
CA LEU A 57 -11.01 7.32 -44.16
C LEU A 57 -10.91 7.08 -42.65
N CYS A 58 -10.12 6.06 -42.24
CA CYS A 58 -9.93 5.72 -40.84
C CYS A 58 -8.62 6.26 -40.22
N ARG A 59 -7.93 7.24 -40.89
CA ARG A 59 -6.65 7.78 -40.38
C ARG A 59 -6.76 8.88 -39.33
N ARG A 60 -7.97 9.29 -38.88
CA ARG A 60 -8.10 10.40 -37.91
C ARG A 60 -8.68 10.02 -36.54
N ARG A 61 -9.01 8.74 -36.27
CA ARG A 61 -9.50 8.31 -34.94
C ARG A 61 -8.69 7.25 -34.24
N ALA A 62 -7.60 6.78 -34.80
CA ALA A 62 -6.71 5.80 -34.17
C ALA A 62 -5.66 6.41 -33.20
N ALA A 63 -5.67 7.72 -33.02
CA ALA A 63 -4.64 8.42 -32.24
C ALA A 63 -5.08 8.83 -30.81
N GLU A 64 -6.25 8.39 -30.33
CA GLU A 64 -6.76 8.87 -29.04
C GLU A 64 -7.23 7.77 -28.08
N TRP A 65 -6.76 6.56 -28.23
CA TRP A 65 -6.82 5.62 -27.10
C TRP A 65 -5.52 5.74 -26.28
N MET A 66 -5.29 6.92 -25.69
CA MET A 66 -4.44 7.01 -24.51
C MET A 66 -5.14 6.16 -23.45
N ILE A 67 -4.50 5.09 -23.01
CA ILE A 67 -4.84 4.45 -21.75
C ILE A 67 -4.68 5.56 -20.73
N VAL A 68 -5.78 6.12 -20.26
CA VAL A 68 -5.75 7.10 -19.16
C VAL A 68 -5.42 6.25 -17.93
N MET A 69 -4.16 6.24 -17.53
CA MET A 69 -3.74 5.63 -16.28
C MET A 69 -4.53 6.29 -15.16
N GLU A 70 -5.09 5.49 -14.29
CA GLU A 70 -5.80 6.02 -13.14
C GLU A 70 -4.78 6.63 -12.18
N LYS A 71 -5.00 7.92 -11.81
CA LYS A 71 -4.09 8.64 -10.90
C LYS A 71 -4.49 8.41 -9.46
N PHE A 72 -3.52 8.06 -8.65
CA PHE A 72 -3.67 7.84 -7.21
C PHE A 72 -2.79 8.80 -6.42
N ASP A 73 -3.21 9.10 -5.20
CA ASP A 73 -2.36 9.80 -4.22
C ASP A 73 -1.23 8.87 -3.77
N SER A 74 -1.58 7.61 -3.45
CA SER A 74 -0.58 6.60 -3.08
C SER A 74 -0.89 5.22 -3.64
N LEU A 75 0.19 4.50 -4.00
CA LEU A 75 0.23 3.04 -4.13
C LEU A 75 0.89 2.48 -2.88
N ILE A 76 0.19 1.62 -2.13
CA ILE A 76 0.71 0.98 -0.92
C ILE A 76 0.99 -0.49 -1.22
N ILE A 77 2.25 -0.90 -1.05
CA ILE A 77 2.76 -2.24 -1.37
C ILE A 77 3.10 -2.94 -0.06
N GLY A 78 2.52 -4.11 0.18
CA GLY A 78 2.80 -4.89 1.38
C GLY A 78 1.84 -6.06 1.56
N GLU A 79 2.21 -7.00 2.39
CA GLU A 79 1.43 -8.20 2.65
C GLU A 79 0.25 -7.96 3.60
N VAL A 80 -0.81 -8.72 3.36
CA VAL A 80 -1.91 -8.85 4.30
C VAL A 80 -1.60 -9.98 5.27
N ALA A 81 -1.69 -9.68 6.58
CA ALA A 81 -1.49 -10.66 7.63
C ALA A 81 -2.80 -11.32 8.06
N GLN A 82 -2.73 -12.61 8.35
CA GLN A 82 -3.75 -13.35 9.08
C GLN A 82 -3.30 -13.50 10.53
N ASP A 83 -3.90 -12.72 11.41
CA ASP A 83 -3.50 -12.64 12.81
C ASP A 83 -4.39 -13.51 13.69
N THR A 84 -3.80 -14.40 14.47
CA THR A 84 -4.46 -15.08 15.58
C THR A 84 -4.08 -14.37 16.88
N ASN A 85 -5.02 -13.65 17.47
CA ASN A 85 -4.82 -12.93 18.73
C ASN A 85 -5.41 -13.74 19.87
N VAL A 86 -4.56 -14.11 20.83
CA VAL A 86 -4.95 -14.79 22.08
C VAL A 86 -4.85 -13.77 23.19
N ASP A 87 -5.98 -13.38 23.76
CA ASP A 87 -6.03 -12.40 24.85
C ASP A 87 -5.60 -13.02 26.18
N PHE A 88 -5.30 -12.20 27.17
CA PHE A 88 -4.83 -12.61 28.50
C PHE A 88 -5.84 -13.52 29.23
N ASP A 89 -7.13 -13.42 28.90
CA ASP A 89 -8.20 -14.27 29.43
C ASP A 89 -8.40 -15.57 28.65
N GLY A 90 -7.57 -15.82 27.61
CA GLY A 90 -7.64 -16.97 26.73
C GLY A 90 -8.60 -16.83 25.53
N THR A 91 -9.28 -15.69 25.39
CA THR A 91 -10.12 -15.43 24.22
C THR A 91 -9.27 -15.39 22.94
N VAL A 92 -9.71 -16.12 21.92
CA VAL A 92 -9.02 -16.20 20.61
C VAL A 92 -9.82 -15.46 19.56
N VAL A 93 -9.17 -14.51 18.88
CA VAL A 93 -9.77 -13.73 17.80
C VAL A 93 -8.90 -13.86 16.56
N GLN A 94 -9.51 -14.24 15.44
CA GLN A 94 -8.89 -14.20 14.12
C GLN A 94 -9.15 -12.83 13.49
N ALA A 95 -8.13 -12.19 12.92
CA ALA A 95 -8.24 -10.88 12.32
C ALA A 95 -7.39 -10.77 11.05
N VAL A 96 -7.87 -9.96 10.13
CA VAL A 96 -7.06 -9.48 9.00
C VAL A 96 -6.23 -8.29 9.49
N GLY A 97 -4.93 -8.33 9.20
CA GLY A 97 -3.97 -7.31 9.59
C GLY A 97 -3.01 -6.97 8.46
N GLY A 98 -1.87 -6.41 8.83
CA GLY A 98 -0.82 -6.02 7.91
C GLY A 98 -0.73 -4.51 7.71
N ALA A 99 0.50 -4.01 7.49
CA ALA A 99 0.74 -2.58 7.35
C ALA A 99 -0.02 -1.99 6.15
N VAL A 100 -0.07 -2.71 5.02
CA VAL A 100 -0.85 -2.32 3.84
C VAL A 100 -2.33 -2.16 4.15
N TYR A 101 -2.88 -3.03 5.00
CA TYR A 101 -4.30 -3.02 5.36
C TYR A 101 -4.66 -1.81 6.22
N TYR A 102 -3.90 -1.58 7.31
CA TYR A 102 -4.14 -0.43 8.18
C TYR A 102 -3.88 0.90 7.47
N SER A 103 -2.80 1.00 6.70
CA SER A 103 -2.43 2.18 5.92
C SER A 103 -3.47 2.50 4.85
N GLY A 104 -3.86 1.49 4.06
CA GLY A 104 -4.80 1.65 2.95
C GLY A 104 -6.17 2.08 3.42
N CYS A 105 -6.74 1.38 4.42
CA CYS A 105 -8.05 1.74 4.98
C CYS A 105 -8.05 3.14 5.58
N ALA A 106 -7.01 3.51 6.33
CA ALA A 106 -6.92 4.82 6.95
C ALA A 106 -6.87 5.95 5.91
N ALA A 107 -5.98 5.85 4.92
CA ALA A 107 -5.83 6.88 3.90
C ALA A 107 -7.07 6.99 2.99
N ALA A 108 -7.68 5.87 2.58
CA ALA A 108 -8.88 5.87 1.75
C ALA A 108 -10.08 6.48 2.49
N ASN A 109 -10.29 6.15 3.76
CA ASN A 109 -11.38 6.72 4.57
C ASN A 109 -11.16 8.21 4.92
N MET A 110 -9.90 8.69 4.84
CA MET A 110 -9.58 10.12 4.85
C MET A 110 -9.89 10.82 3.50
N GLY A 111 -10.40 10.09 2.50
CA GLY A 111 -10.80 10.63 1.21
C GLY A 111 -9.67 10.74 0.19
N HIS A 112 -8.51 10.15 0.46
CA HIS A 112 -7.43 10.04 -0.50
C HIS A 112 -7.71 8.92 -1.52
N LYS A 113 -7.22 9.10 -2.74
CA LYS A 113 -7.35 8.12 -3.80
C LYS A 113 -6.22 7.10 -3.70
N ILE A 114 -6.53 5.92 -3.17
CA ILE A 114 -5.55 4.91 -2.78
C ILE A 114 -5.65 3.67 -3.66
N ALA A 115 -4.51 3.26 -4.20
CA ALA A 115 -4.28 1.91 -4.72
C ALA A 115 -3.49 1.10 -3.69
N VAL A 116 -3.85 -0.18 -3.55
CA VAL A 116 -3.07 -1.14 -2.75
C VAL A 116 -2.64 -2.31 -3.62
N LEU A 117 -1.42 -2.78 -3.41
CA LEU A 117 -0.85 -3.99 -4.03
C LEU A 117 -0.60 -5.02 -2.92
N PRO A 118 -1.67 -5.62 -2.36
CA PRO A 118 -1.56 -6.56 -1.27
C PRO A 118 -1.15 -7.94 -1.77
N LYS A 119 -0.28 -8.64 -1.02
CA LYS A 119 0.14 -10.02 -1.33
C LYS A 119 -0.31 -10.97 -0.24
N ALA A 120 -0.95 -12.08 -0.63
CA ALA A 120 -1.42 -13.14 0.26
C ALA A 120 -1.71 -14.42 -0.53
N ASP A 121 -1.98 -15.53 0.16
CA ASP A 121 -2.60 -16.70 -0.46
C ASP A 121 -4.07 -16.43 -0.76
N LEU A 122 -4.36 -16.09 -2.02
CA LEU A 122 -5.71 -15.73 -2.47
C LEU A 122 -6.68 -16.92 -2.49
N SER A 123 -6.21 -18.15 -2.29
CA SER A 123 -7.08 -19.30 -2.11
C SER A 123 -7.68 -19.38 -0.69
N GLN A 124 -7.05 -18.70 0.28
CA GLN A 124 -7.44 -18.70 1.69
C GLN A 124 -8.11 -17.39 2.13
N LEU A 125 -7.84 -16.27 1.44
CA LEU A 125 -8.32 -14.95 1.82
C LEU A 125 -8.80 -14.16 0.59
N ASP A 126 -10.07 -13.75 0.59
CA ASP A 126 -10.56 -12.72 -0.32
C ASP A 126 -10.10 -11.34 0.17
N VAL A 127 -8.89 -10.98 -0.26
CA VAL A 127 -8.24 -9.71 0.11
C VAL A 127 -9.06 -8.51 -0.35
N THR A 128 -9.66 -8.59 -1.55
CA THR A 128 -10.47 -7.50 -2.11
C THR A 128 -11.70 -7.25 -1.24
N ALA A 129 -12.43 -8.30 -0.87
CA ALA A 129 -13.58 -8.18 0.03
C ALA A 129 -13.17 -7.63 1.40
N ALA A 130 -12.03 -8.07 1.96
CA ALA A 130 -11.53 -7.59 3.25
C ALA A 130 -11.27 -6.07 3.24
N PHE A 131 -10.64 -5.54 2.19
CA PHE A 131 -10.44 -4.10 2.04
C PHE A 131 -11.76 -3.35 1.84
N HIS A 132 -12.63 -3.81 0.94
CA HIS A 132 -13.88 -3.12 0.62
C HIS A 132 -14.87 -3.12 1.78
N GLU A 133 -14.81 -4.09 2.69
CA GLU A 133 -15.60 -4.07 3.93
C GLU A 133 -15.26 -2.84 4.80
N LYS A 134 -14.01 -2.41 4.83
CA LYS A 134 -13.51 -1.32 5.70
C LYS A 134 -13.33 0.01 4.97
N ALA A 135 -13.01 -0.02 3.69
CA ALA A 135 -12.75 1.14 2.84
C ALA A 135 -13.25 0.88 1.40
N PRO A 136 -14.56 1.09 1.11
CA PRO A 136 -15.15 0.73 -0.18
C PRO A 136 -14.56 1.46 -1.40
N SER A 137 -13.91 2.60 -1.19
CA SER A 137 -13.33 3.45 -2.26
C SER A 137 -11.92 3.03 -2.69
N ILE A 138 -11.30 2.06 -2.00
CA ILE A 138 -9.92 1.65 -2.27
C ILE A 138 -9.83 0.80 -3.54
N SER A 139 -8.81 1.05 -4.37
CA SER A 139 -8.52 0.21 -5.54
C SER A 139 -7.53 -0.89 -5.15
N VAL A 140 -7.94 -2.16 -5.31
CA VAL A 140 -7.17 -3.32 -4.85
C VAL A 140 -6.61 -4.09 -6.05
N PHE A 141 -5.29 -4.28 -6.08
CA PHE A 141 -4.54 -5.03 -7.08
C PHE A 141 -3.87 -6.24 -6.41
N PRO A 142 -4.61 -7.32 -6.11
CA PRO A 142 -4.11 -8.40 -5.27
C PRO A 142 -3.09 -9.27 -6.00
N LEU A 143 -2.00 -9.63 -5.31
CA LEU A 143 -0.98 -10.57 -5.77
C LEU A 143 -1.11 -11.89 -5.02
N ASN A 144 -1.04 -12.99 -5.77
CA ASN A 144 -1.05 -14.32 -5.16
C ASN A 144 0.33 -14.71 -4.63
N SER A 145 0.35 -15.28 -3.44
CA SER A 145 1.51 -15.92 -2.83
C SER A 145 1.17 -17.37 -2.49
N PRO A 146 2.13 -18.31 -2.51
CA PRO A 146 1.90 -19.68 -2.06
C PRO A 146 1.44 -19.79 -0.61
N HIS A 147 1.79 -18.79 0.21
CA HIS A 147 1.43 -18.69 1.63
C HIS A 147 1.07 -17.25 1.96
N SER A 148 0.19 -17.06 2.94
CA SER A 148 -0.05 -15.77 3.59
C SER A 148 0.99 -15.51 4.69
N PHE A 149 1.12 -14.25 5.09
CA PHE A 149 1.80 -13.88 6.33
C PHE A 149 0.87 -14.24 7.50
N VAL A 150 1.26 -15.22 8.31
CA VAL A 150 0.44 -15.71 9.42
C VAL A 150 1.15 -15.45 10.74
N THR A 151 0.48 -14.74 11.65
CA THR A 151 1.03 -14.48 12.99
C THR A 151 0.11 -14.97 14.10
N LYS A 152 0.73 -15.31 15.23
CA LYS A 152 0.02 -15.55 16.49
C LYS A 152 0.56 -14.59 17.54
N ASN A 153 -0.32 -13.76 18.08
CA ASN A 153 -0.03 -12.82 19.15
C ASN A 153 -0.69 -13.31 20.44
N VAL A 154 0.10 -13.56 21.48
CA VAL A 154 -0.38 -13.94 22.81
C VAL A 154 -0.14 -12.78 23.77
N TYR A 155 -1.22 -12.18 24.24
CA TYR A 155 -1.20 -11.10 25.21
C TYR A 155 -1.18 -11.66 26.63
N HIS A 156 -0.22 -11.21 27.45
CA HIS A 156 0.00 -11.76 28.79
C HIS A 156 -0.63 -10.93 29.92
N THR A 157 -1.06 -9.71 29.58
CA THR A 157 -1.61 -8.76 30.55
C THR A 157 -2.86 -8.07 30.00
N ALA A 158 -3.77 -7.67 30.90
CA ALA A 158 -5.04 -7.02 30.53
C ALA A 158 -4.85 -5.67 29.81
N ASP A 159 -3.75 -4.97 30.07
CA ASP A 159 -3.38 -3.73 29.36
C ASP A 159 -2.80 -3.98 27.96
N ARG A 160 -2.57 -5.26 27.61
CA ARG A 160 -1.98 -5.71 26.34
C ARG A 160 -0.61 -5.09 26.03
N GLU A 161 0.11 -4.64 27.04
CA GLU A 161 1.47 -4.09 26.89
C GLU A 161 2.50 -5.19 26.61
N ARG A 162 2.29 -6.38 27.16
CA ARG A 162 3.19 -7.54 26.99
C ARG A 162 2.55 -8.57 26.10
N ARG A 163 3.19 -8.82 24.97
CA ARG A 163 2.80 -9.90 24.04
C ARG A 163 4.01 -10.69 23.56
N THR A 164 3.77 -11.95 23.28
CA THR A 164 4.67 -12.80 22.48
C THR A 164 4.07 -12.92 21.10
N SER A 165 4.86 -12.62 20.05
CA SER A 165 4.44 -12.78 18.67
C SER A 165 5.28 -13.86 18.01
N THR A 166 4.62 -14.82 17.36
CA THR A 166 5.24 -15.83 16.50
C THR A 166 4.74 -15.68 15.08
N VAL A 167 5.56 -16.08 14.12
CA VAL A 167 5.23 -16.08 12.70
C VAL A 167 5.25 -17.52 12.23
N ASP A 168 4.10 -18.00 11.75
CA ASP A 168 3.91 -19.37 11.32
C ASP A 168 4.23 -19.55 9.83
N SER A 169 4.02 -18.50 9.02
CA SER A 169 4.41 -18.49 7.60
C SER A 169 4.65 -17.07 7.09
N LEU A 170 5.44 -16.98 6.01
CA LEU A 170 5.78 -15.76 5.30
C LEU A 170 5.25 -15.82 3.86
N ILE A 171 5.05 -14.65 3.24
CA ILE A 171 4.78 -14.55 1.82
C ILE A 171 6.03 -14.85 0.99
N ALA A 172 5.86 -15.13 -0.30
CA ALA A 172 6.96 -15.01 -1.24
C ALA A 172 7.36 -13.53 -1.39
N PRO A 173 8.66 -13.18 -1.40
CA PRO A 173 9.10 -11.80 -1.56
C PRO A 173 8.47 -11.10 -2.76
N TYR A 174 8.29 -9.78 -2.68
CA TYR A 174 7.91 -8.99 -3.82
C TYR A 174 9.03 -8.93 -4.85
N THR A 175 8.64 -8.82 -6.13
CA THR A 175 9.57 -8.52 -7.22
C THR A 175 9.14 -7.25 -7.95
N THR A 176 10.06 -6.57 -8.60
CA THR A 176 9.75 -5.35 -9.36
C THR A 176 8.80 -5.61 -10.53
N ASP A 177 8.82 -6.80 -11.12
CA ASP A 177 7.96 -7.20 -12.24
C ASP A 177 6.49 -7.42 -11.84
N GLU A 178 6.23 -7.60 -10.55
CA GLU A 178 4.86 -7.73 -10.03
C GLU A 178 4.14 -6.39 -9.91
N VAL A 179 4.86 -5.27 -9.96
CA VAL A 179 4.25 -3.94 -9.82
C VAL A 179 3.71 -3.48 -11.18
N PRO A 180 2.39 -3.26 -11.34
CA PRO A 180 1.76 -2.93 -12.61
C PRO A 180 1.95 -1.44 -12.95
N VAL A 181 3.18 -1.03 -13.27
CA VAL A 181 3.59 0.35 -13.55
C VAL A 181 2.91 0.97 -14.78
N ASP A 182 2.35 0.16 -15.65
CA ASP A 182 1.58 0.56 -16.83
C ASP A 182 0.10 0.82 -16.53
N GLN A 183 -0.38 0.45 -15.34
CA GLN A 183 -1.78 0.58 -14.92
C GLN A 183 -1.97 1.59 -13.79
N ILE A 184 -0.93 1.83 -12.97
CA ILE A 184 -1.01 2.65 -11.75
C ILE A 184 -0.07 3.85 -11.87
N ASP A 185 -0.63 5.06 -11.88
CA ASP A 185 0.09 6.33 -11.73
C ASP A 185 -0.19 6.87 -10.32
N ALA A 186 0.77 6.77 -9.41
CA ALA A 186 0.63 7.23 -8.03
C ALA A 186 1.73 8.23 -7.67
N ALA A 187 1.36 9.29 -6.92
CA ALA A 187 2.32 10.31 -6.48
C ALA A 187 3.32 9.77 -5.44
N ILE A 188 2.88 8.83 -4.61
CA ILE A 188 3.69 8.19 -3.56
C ILE A 188 3.61 6.67 -3.71
N TRP A 189 4.75 6.00 -3.62
CA TRP A 189 4.81 4.55 -3.40
C TRP A 189 5.21 4.29 -1.96
N HIS A 190 4.27 3.74 -1.18
CA HIS A 190 4.47 3.40 0.21
C HIS A 190 4.82 1.91 0.35
N LEU A 191 6.07 1.63 0.69
CA LEU A 191 6.58 0.29 0.94
C LEU A 191 6.26 -0.09 2.39
N ALA A 192 5.25 -0.93 2.56
CA ALA A 192 4.59 -1.23 3.84
C ALA A 192 4.67 -2.73 4.17
N GLY A 193 5.86 -3.32 4.10
CA GLY A 193 6.11 -4.71 4.47
C GLY A 193 6.16 -4.93 5.97
N LEU A 194 6.03 -6.18 6.39
CA LEU A 194 5.98 -6.58 7.80
C LEU A 194 7.29 -7.20 8.30
N ALA A 195 8.04 -7.87 7.41
CA ALA A 195 9.29 -8.54 7.77
C ALA A 195 10.40 -8.31 6.75
N GLY A 196 11.62 -8.49 7.19
CA GLY A 196 12.82 -8.42 6.36
C GLY A 196 12.78 -9.47 5.25
N GLY A 197 13.03 -9.00 4.02
CA GLY A 197 12.98 -9.84 2.82
C GLY A 197 11.64 -9.85 2.11
N ASP A 198 10.54 -9.41 2.72
CA ASP A 198 9.24 -9.30 2.06
C ASP A 198 9.30 -8.28 0.91
N ILE A 199 9.90 -7.13 1.18
CA ILE A 199 10.19 -6.09 0.19
C ILE A 199 11.71 -5.99 0.04
N PRO A 200 12.30 -6.47 -1.06
CA PRO A 200 13.74 -6.47 -1.24
C PRO A 200 14.29 -5.06 -1.50
N ASN A 201 15.58 -4.86 -1.18
CA ASN A 201 16.25 -3.56 -1.29
C ASN A 201 16.15 -2.91 -2.67
N GLU A 202 16.16 -3.71 -3.76
CA GLU A 202 16.04 -3.22 -5.14
C GLU A 202 14.69 -2.57 -5.44
N MET A 203 13.64 -2.85 -4.64
CA MET A 203 12.35 -2.19 -4.78
C MET A 203 12.44 -0.69 -4.51
N ILE A 204 13.33 -0.24 -3.64
CA ILE A 204 13.48 1.18 -3.27
C ILE A 204 13.95 2.03 -4.46
N PRO A 205 15.11 1.75 -5.10
CA PRO A 205 15.52 2.52 -6.28
C PRO A 205 14.62 2.29 -7.49
N PHE A 206 13.91 1.15 -7.56
CA PHE A 206 12.89 0.93 -8.58
C PHE A 206 11.70 1.88 -8.38
N ALA A 207 11.12 1.93 -7.18
CA ALA A 207 10.01 2.82 -6.84
C ALA A 207 10.37 4.30 -7.06
N ALA A 208 11.60 4.69 -6.73
CA ALA A 208 12.09 6.08 -6.90
C ALA A 208 12.14 6.55 -8.36
N LYS A 209 12.10 5.64 -9.35
CA LYS A 209 11.98 6.00 -10.77
C LYS A 209 10.56 6.36 -11.17
N HIS A 210 9.57 5.98 -10.37
CA HIS A 210 8.15 6.13 -10.69
C HIS A 210 7.44 7.17 -9.82
N ALA A 211 7.81 7.27 -8.51
CA ALA A 211 7.11 8.10 -7.55
C ALA A 211 8.02 8.56 -6.38
N MET A 212 7.49 9.39 -5.50
CA MET A 212 8.10 9.62 -4.19
C MET A 212 8.03 8.34 -3.36
N VAL A 213 9.16 7.91 -2.80
CA VAL A 213 9.21 6.70 -1.96
C VAL A 213 8.92 7.04 -0.51
N ALA A 214 7.96 6.32 0.06
CA ALA A 214 7.68 6.28 1.49
C ALA A 214 7.94 4.87 2.01
N ILE A 215 8.63 4.72 3.14
CA ILE A 215 8.92 3.41 3.73
C ILE A 215 8.72 3.43 5.24
N ASP A 216 8.04 2.38 5.75
CA ASP A 216 8.14 2.00 7.15
C ASP A 216 9.36 1.09 7.31
N VAL A 217 10.34 1.54 8.10
CA VAL A 217 11.62 0.86 8.23
C VAL A 217 11.51 -0.53 8.88
N GLN A 218 10.39 -0.84 9.53
CA GLN A 218 10.14 -2.16 10.11
C GLN A 218 10.38 -3.29 9.11
N THR A 219 10.03 -3.08 7.82
CA THR A 219 10.24 -4.07 6.75
C THR A 219 11.73 -4.37 6.48
N MET A 220 12.64 -3.49 6.92
CA MET A 220 14.08 -3.66 6.77
C MET A 220 14.78 -4.18 8.04
N LEU A 221 14.12 -3.98 9.20
CA LEU A 221 14.73 -4.29 10.52
C LEU A 221 14.17 -5.58 11.14
N ARG A 222 12.91 -5.92 10.88
CA ARG A 222 12.19 -6.99 11.56
C ARG A 222 12.33 -8.29 10.77
N TRP A 223 13.05 -9.25 11.30
CA TRP A 223 13.29 -10.55 10.66
C TRP A 223 12.59 -11.68 11.41
N VAL A 224 12.35 -12.78 10.73
CA VAL A 224 11.76 -13.97 11.33
C VAL A 224 12.83 -15.06 11.42
N GLU A 225 13.19 -15.44 12.65
CA GLU A 225 14.15 -16.49 12.93
C GLU A 225 13.53 -17.51 13.90
N ASN A 226 13.53 -18.79 13.52
CA ASN A 226 12.94 -19.88 14.31
C ASN A 226 11.49 -19.61 14.75
N GLY A 227 10.69 -18.95 13.89
CA GLY A 227 9.32 -18.58 14.17
C GLY A 227 9.13 -17.36 15.10
N GLY A 228 10.20 -16.78 15.61
CA GLY A 228 10.20 -15.56 16.42
C GLY A 228 10.57 -14.33 15.61
N MET A 229 10.06 -13.16 16.01
CA MET A 229 10.50 -11.88 15.44
C MET A 229 11.76 -11.40 16.14
N VAL A 230 12.81 -11.12 15.34
CA VAL A 230 14.08 -10.54 15.78
C VAL A 230 14.35 -9.25 15.02
N TYR A 231 15.20 -8.40 15.56
CA TYR A 231 15.54 -7.14 14.91
C TYR A 231 17.02 -7.12 14.55
N HIS A 232 17.31 -6.77 13.29
CA HIS A 232 18.67 -6.55 12.79
C HIS A 232 18.78 -5.15 12.21
N ASP A 233 19.99 -4.59 12.29
CA ASP A 233 20.27 -3.31 11.64
C ASP A 233 20.24 -3.46 10.11
N TRP A 234 19.70 -2.45 9.44
CA TRP A 234 19.68 -2.39 7.97
C TRP A 234 21.04 -1.96 7.42
N LYS A 235 21.77 -2.90 6.87
CA LYS A 235 23.17 -2.70 6.43
C LYS A 235 23.28 -1.66 5.31
N GLU A 236 22.37 -1.71 4.35
CA GLU A 236 22.36 -0.88 3.16
C GLU A 236 21.67 0.49 3.37
N LYS A 237 21.32 0.84 4.60
CA LYS A 237 20.55 2.06 4.95
C LYS A 237 21.18 3.34 4.37
N LYS A 238 22.49 3.53 4.46
CA LYS A 238 23.17 4.75 3.97
C LYS A 238 23.18 4.85 2.44
N GLU A 239 23.12 3.72 1.75
CA GLU A 239 23.06 3.65 0.30
C GLU A 239 21.62 3.93 -0.21
N LEU A 240 20.62 3.48 0.54
CA LEU A 240 19.22 3.47 0.10
C LEU A 240 18.39 4.65 0.63
N LEU A 241 18.72 5.21 1.79
CA LEU A 241 18.04 6.37 2.36
C LEU A 241 17.96 7.60 1.41
N PRO A 242 18.96 7.88 0.54
CA PRO A 242 18.85 8.98 -0.43
C PRO A 242 17.66 8.89 -1.41
N TYR A 243 17.12 7.70 -1.66
CA TYR A 243 15.96 7.49 -2.50
C TYR A 243 14.63 7.76 -1.79
N ILE A 244 14.64 7.87 -0.45
CA ILE A 244 13.44 7.90 0.38
C ILE A 244 13.03 9.33 0.67
N ARG A 245 11.80 9.69 0.24
CA ARG A 245 11.18 10.97 0.54
C ARG A 245 10.62 10.99 1.96
N PHE A 246 9.93 9.94 2.38
CA PHE A 246 9.29 9.80 3.68
C PHE A 246 9.77 8.53 4.37
N LEU A 247 10.50 8.67 5.45
CA LEU A 247 10.97 7.58 6.29
C LEU A 247 10.15 7.53 7.57
N LYS A 248 9.49 6.42 7.86
CA LYS A 248 8.90 6.20 9.17
C LYS A 248 9.72 5.20 9.97
N THR A 249 9.87 5.47 11.24
CA THR A 249 10.42 4.58 12.26
C THR A 249 9.69 4.80 13.59
N ASP A 250 9.80 3.86 14.52
CA ASP A 250 9.48 4.13 15.93
C ASP A 250 10.77 4.43 16.72
N ALA A 251 10.62 4.75 18.02
CA ALA A 251 11.75 5.11 18.85
C ALA A 251 12.79 3.99 18.99
N ALA A 252 12.34 2.72 19.11
CA ALA A 252 13.25 1.57 19.25
C ALA A 252 13.96 1.23 17.92
N GLU A 253 13.22 1.31 16.82
CA GLU A 253 13.77 1.13 15.46
C GLU A 253 14.79 2.22 15.13
N ALA A 254 14.52 3.49 15.52
CA ALA A 254 15.45 4.60 15.36
C ALA A 254 16.76 4.37 16.13
N GLU A 255 16.68 3.80 17.35
CA GLU A 255 17.85 3.42 18.13
C GLU A 255 18.64 2.30 17.44
N ILE A 256 17.99 1.27 16.89
CA ILE A 256 18.65 0.21 16.12
C ILE A 256 19.41 0.78 14.93
N LEU A 257 18.79 1.71 14.18
CA LEU A 257 19.39 2.31 12.99
C LEU A 257 20.59 3.22 13.32
N THR A 258 20.47 4.02 14.38
CA THR A 258 21.39 5.15 14.63
C THR A 258 22.30 4.95 15.86
N GLY A 259 21.92 4.07 16.77
CA GLY A 259 22.54 3.91 18.08
C GLY A 259 22.15 5.02 19.08
N LEU A 260 21.17 5.87 18.76
CA LEU A 260 20.76 7.02 19.56
C LEU A 260 19.36 6.81 20.14
N THR A 261 19.22 7.06 21.44
CA THR A 261 17.92 7.02 22.14
C THR A 261 17.15 8.34 22.04
N ASP A 262 17.86 9.46 21.81
CA ASP A 262 17.22 10.75 21.53
C ASP A 262 16.65 10.76 20.12
N ARG A 263 15.33 10.86 20.03
CA ARG A 263 14.59 10.79 18.76
C ARG A 263 14.90 11.97 17.82
N ALA A 264 15.13 13.15 18.38
CA ALA A 264 15.45 14.33 17.59
C ALA A 264 16.85 14.19 16.96
N GLU A 265 17.84 13.72 17.73
CA GLU A 265 19.17 13.47 17.21
C GLU A 265 19.19 12.28 16.23
N ALA A 266 18.44 11.22 16.52
CA ALA A 266 18.27 10.10 15.57
C ALA A 266 17.67 10.58 14.22
N ALA A 267 16.64 11.43 14.25
CA ALA A 267 16.05 12.00 13.04
C ALA A 267 17.05 12.83 12.21
N LYS A 268 17.90 13.63 12.86
CA LYS A 268 18.96 14.39 12.20
C LYS A 268 19.99 13.49 11.53
N VAL A 269 20.36 12.39 12.19
CA VAL A 269 21.28 11.39 11.63
C VAL A 269 20.68 10.72 10.40
N LEU A 270 19.41 10.28 10.47
CA LEU A 270 18.71 9.65 9.34
C LEU A 270 18.56 10.61 8.15
N TYR A 271 18.27 11.88 8.42
CA TYR A 271 18.26 12.93 7.41
C TYR A 271 19.67 13.11 6.79
N GLY A 272 20.70 13.18 7.61
CA GLY A 272 22.10 13.29 7.17
C GLY A 272 22.55 12.11 6.28
N TRP A 273 21.93 10.94 6.42
CA TRP A 273 22.16 9.80 5.54
C TRP A 273 21.32 9.85 4.25
N GLY A 274 20.41 10.81 4.10
CA GLY A 274 19.79 11.11 2.81
C GLY A 274 18.28 11.12 2.75
N ALA A 275 17.56 10.53 3.70
CA ALA A 275 16.10 10.61 3.77
C ALA A 275 15.63 12.07 3.92
N LYS A 276 14.44 12.44 3.40
CA LYS A 276 14.05 13.85 3.28
C LYS A 276 13.07 14.33 4.35
N GLU A 277 12.15 13.51 4.76
CA GLU A 277 11.27 13.75 5.92
C GLU A 277 11.28 12.50 6.78
N ILE A 278 11.63 12.65 8.05
CA ILE A 278 11.75 11.54 9.01
C ILE A 278 10.62 11.65 10.01
N LEU A 279 9.75 10.65 10.07
CA LEU A 279 8.66 10.55 11.01
C LEU A 279 9.00 9.49 12.06
N ILE A 280 9.05 9.89 13.33
CA ILE A 280 9.31 8.98 14.45
C ILE A 280 8.09 8.90 15.34
N THR A 281 7.46 7.72 15.39
CA THR A 281 6.32 7.47 16.28
C THR A 281 6.79 7.09 17.68
N HIS A 282 6.04 7.54 18.67
CA HIS A 282 6.18 7.15 20.07
C HIS A 282 4.79 6.94 20.72
N ASN A 283 4.75 6.44 21.94
CA ASN A 283 3.49 6.22 22.65
C ASN A 283 2.73 7.50 22.98
N THR A 284 3.41 8.63 23.12
CA THR A 284 2.86 9.91 23.59
C THR A 284 2.74 10.96 22.50
N GLU A 285 3.56 10.86 21.45
CA GLU A 285 3.61 11.88 20.40
C GLU A 285 4.19 11.33 19.10
N VAL A 286 4.02 12.08 18.03
CA VAL A 286 4.67 11.87 16.74
C VAL A 286 5.63 13.03 16.50
N LEU A 287 6.86 12.71 16.09
CA LEU A 287 7.90 13.67 15.73
C LEU A 287 8.15 13.61 14.23
N VAL A 288 8.31 14.76 13.60
CA VAL A 288 8.79 14.89 12.21
C VAL A 288 10.00 15.82 12.16
N TYR A 289 11.00 15.47 11.35
CA TYR A 289 12.14 16.30 11.00
C TYR A 289 12.30 16.42 9.49
N ASP A 290 12.45 17.64 8.98
CA ASP A 290 12.54 17.96 7.55
C ASP A 290 13.93 18.41 7.09
N GLY A 291 14.91 18.36 8.00
CA GLY A 291 16.27 18.85 7.77
C GLY A 291 16.50 20.25 8.32
N HIS A 292 15.45 20.95 8.71
CA HIS A 292 15.51 22.32 9.22
C HIS A 292 14.90 22.42 10.62
N GLU A 293 13.70 21.89 10.82
CA GLU A 293 12.93 22.06 12.04
C GLU A 293 12.38 20.71 12.52
N ILE A 294 12.22 20.60 13.83
CA ILE A 294 11.56 19.46 14.49
C ILE A 294 10.15 19.88 14.85
N TYR A 295 9.18 19.11 14.32
CA TYR A 295 7.77 19.26 14.59
C TYR A 295 7.32 18.11 15.49
N THR A 296 6.52 18.41 16.50
CA THR A 296 5.91 17.35 17.34
C THR A 296 4.42 17.58 17.51
N CYS A 297 3.66 16.50 17.62
CA CYS A 297 2.24 16.56 17.91
C CYS A 297 1.87 15.44 18.89
N PRO A 298 1.23 15.76 20.05
CA PRO A 298 0.89 14.78 21.07
C PRO A 298 -0.26 13.88 20.64
N ILE A 299 -0.17 12.58 20.93
CA ILE A 299 -1.28 11.63 20.77
C ILE A 299 -2.27 11.87 21.92
N LYS A 300 -3.55 12.05 21.60
CA LYS A 300 -4.62 12.39 22.55
C LYS A 300 -5.79 11.40 22.51
N ALA A 301 -5.49 10.09 22.38
CA ALA A 301 -6.52 9.06 22.40
C ALA A 301 -7.20 8.98 23.78
N ARG A 302 -8.53 8.91 23.80
CA ARG A 302 -9.35 8.81 25.03
C ARG A 302 -9.31 7.40 25.64
N ASN A 303 -9.03 6.39 24.82
CA ASN A 303 -8.76 5.02 25.24
C ASN A 303 -7.80 4.34 24.24
N LEU A 304 -7.30 3.15 24.59
CA LEU A 304 -6.25 2.44 23.86
C LEU A 304 -6.68 1.04 23.41
N SER A 305 -7.98 0.81 23.18
CA SER A 305 -8.50 -0.51 22.81
C SER A 305 -8.04 -0.97 21.41
N GLY A 306 -7.68 -0.04 20.52
CA GLY A 306 -7.31 -0.28 19.13
C GLY A 306 -5.86 0.08 18.78
N ARG A 307 -4.86 -0.35 19.58
CA ARG A 307 -3.44 0.03 19.37
C ARG A 307 -2.77 -0.54 18.12
N THR A 308 -3.22 -1.72 17.64
CA THR A 308 -2.63 -2.36 16.44
C THR A 308 -2.83 -1.50 15.20
N GLY A 309 -1.81 -1.37 14.37
CA GLY A 309 -1.84 -0.53 13.16
C GLY A 309 -1.69 0.98 13.44
N ARG A 310 -1.26 1.36 14.66
CA ARG A 310 -1.05 2.76 15.03
C ARG A 310 0.00 3.44 14.12
N GLY A 311 1.16 2.82 13.95
CA GLY A 311 2.24 3.35 13.11
C GLY A 311 1.82 3.51 11.66
N ASP A 312 1.18 2.45 11.13
CA ASP A 312 0.70 2.39 9.74
C ASP A 312 -0.33 3.49 9.45
N THR A 313 -1.31 3.65 10.35
CA THR A 313 -2.33 4.70 10.26
C THR A 313 -1.73 6.10 10.32
N THR A 314 -0.78 6.34 11.25
CA THR A 314 -0.11 7.63 11.37
C THR A 314 0.65 7.97 10.10
N PHE A 315 1.46 7.02 9.62
CA PHE A 315 2.32 7.26 8.47
C PHE A 315 1.52 7.47 7.18
N ALA A 316 0.54 6.59 6.91
CA ALA A 316 -0.31 6.74 5.75
C ALA A 316 -1.12 8.05 5.77
N GLY A 317 -1.66 8.44 6.92
CA GLY A 317 -2.31 9.72 7.10
C GLY A 317 -1.36 10.87 6.80
N TYR A 318 -0.17 10.87 7.40
CA TYR A 318 0.81 11.93 7.23
C TYR A 318 1.24 12.12 5.77
N ILE A 319 1.74 11.07 5.10
CA ILE A 319 2.29 11.19 3.75
C ILE A 319 1.24 11.62 2.71
N ASN A 320 0.00 11.19 2.86
CA ASN A 320 -1.06 11.59 1.94
C ASN A 320 -1.52 13.05 2.19
N GLU A 321 -1.60 13.51 3.45
CA GLU A 321 -1.86 14.92 3.76
C GLU A 321 -0.72 15.83 3.26
N ARG A 322 0.54 15.36 3.27
CA ARG A 322 1.71 16.10 2.77
C ARG A 322 1.67 16.38 1.27
N LEU A 323 0.82 15.73 0.50
CA LEU A 323 0.62 16.07 -0.92
C LEU A 323 0.06 17.50 -1.10
N THR A 324 -0.69 18.00 -0.13
CA THR A 324 -1.37 19.30 -0.24
C THR A 324 -1.22 20.21 0.98
N LYS A 325 -0.71 19.71 2.10
CA LYS A 325 -0.58 20.42 3.37
C LYS A 325 0.88 20.62 3.75
N ASP A 326 1.14 21.65 4.56
CA ASP A 326 2.42 21.82 5.25
C ASP A 326 2.62 20.75 6.35
N ILE A 327 3.84 20.68 6.90
CA ILE A 327 4.20 19.66 7.90
C ILE A 327 3.35 19.81 9.17
N PRO A 328 3.17 21.00 9.79
CA PRO A 328 2.37 21.13 10.99
C PRO A 328 0.93 20.64 10.81
N THR A 329 0.28 21.02 9.71
CA THR A 329 -1.10 20.66 9.42
C THR A 329 -1.23 19.15 9.13
N ALA A 330 -0.34 18.60 8.32
CA ALA A 330 -0.32 17.17 8.02
C ALA A 330 -0.05 16.32 9.28
N LEU A 331 0.90 16.76 10.11
CA LEU A 331 1.24 16.08 11.36
C LEU A 331 0.08 16.12 12.36
N GLN A 332 -0.58 17.25 12.54
CA GLN A 332 -1.75 17.37 13.40
C GLN A 332 -2.88 16.46 12.91
N THR A 333 -3.17 16.47 11.61
CA THR A 333 -4.21 15.62 11.02
C THR A 333 -3.90 14.13 11.22
N ALA A 334 -2.67 13.70 10.94
CA ALA A 334 -2.25 12.30 11.12
C ALA A 334 -2.29 11.87 12.59
N THR A 335 -1.90 12.77 13.51
CA THR A 335 -1.90 12.48 14.94
C THR A 335 -3.31 12.43 15.52
N ALA A 336 -4.22 13.27 15.04
CA ALA A 336 -5.64 13.21 15.40
C ALA A 336 -6.30 11.93 14.83
N LEU A 337 -6.01 11.59 13.57
CA LEU A 337 -6.47 10.36 12.93
C LEU A 337 -6.06 9.12 13.74
N VAL A 338 -4.79 9.01 14.12
CA VAL A 338 -4.32 7.87 14.91
C VAL A 338 -4.89 7.87 16.32
N SER A 339 -5.05 9.04 16.95
CA SER A 339 -5.68 9.16 18.27
C SER A 339 -7.10 8.61 18.24
N LEU A 340 -7.89 9.03 17.26
CA LEU A 340 -9.26 8.54 17.07
C LEU A 340 -9.30 7.04 16.72
N LYS A 341 -8.41 6.58 15.82
CA LYS A 341 -8.30 5.18 15.43
C LYS A 341 -7.98 4.26 16.62
N MET A 342 -7.12 4.70 17.54
CA MET A 342 -6.72 3.90 18.71
C MET A 342 -7.87 3.61 19.67
N GLU A 343 -8.98 4.32 19.56
CA GLU A 343 -10.16 4.13 20.41
C GLU A 343 -11.00 2.91 20.00
N THR A 344 -10.75 2.32 18.80
CA THR A 344 -11.50 1.17 18.28
C THR A 344 -10.54 0.11 17.72
N PRO A 345 -10.76 -1.20 18.01
CA PRO A 345 -10.01 -2.28 17.37
C PRO A 345 -10.21 -2.32 15.85
N GLY A 346 -9.20 -2.83 15.12
CA GLY A 346 -9.21 -2.93 13.66
C GLY A 346 -8.69 -1.65 12.95
N PRO A 347 -8.79 -1.57 11.62
CA PRO A 347 -8.39 -0.40 10.86
C PRO A 347 -9.33 0.79 11.12
N PHE A 348 -8.91 1.99 10.74
CA PHE A 348 -9.77 3.17 10.79
C PHE A 348 -10.93 3.04 9.82
N THR A 349 -12.16 3.20 10.32
CA THR A 349 -13.42 3.13 9.55
C THR A 349 -14.25 4.41 9.67
N GLY A 350 -13.72 5.43 10.35
CA GLY A 350 -14.33 6.77 10.39
C GLY A 350 -14.11 7.54 9.09
N THR A 351 -14.48 8.79 9.10
CA THR A 351 -14.38 9.71 7.96
C THR A 351 -13.40 10.84 8.23
N ARG A 352 -13.05 11.60 7.20
CA ARG A 352 -12.31 12.85 7.34
C ARG A 352 -13.01 13.82 8.30
N GLN A 353 -14.32 13.94 8.22
CA GLN A 353 -15.10 14.81 9.10
C GLN A 353 -14.96 14.44 10.57
N ASP A 354 -14.94 13.14 10.89
CA ASP A 354 -14.73 12.67 12.26
C ASP A 354 -13.35 13.11 12.80
N VAL A 355 -12.32 13.06 11.95
CA VAL A 355 -10.97 13.50 12.31
C VAL A 355 -10.91 15.04 12.46
N GLU A 356 -11.55 15.80 11.60
CA GLU A 356 -11.64 17.26 11.69
C GLU A 356 -12.38 17.71 12.95
N ASP A 357 -13.44 17.00 13.33
CA ASP A 357 -14.19 17.28 14.56
C ASP A 357 -13.38 16.86 15.80
N TYR A 358 -12.61 15.77 15.68
CA TYR A 358 -11.68 15.37 16.73
C TYR A 358 -10.54 16.40 16.94
N ILE A 359 -10.04 17.01 15.84
CA ILE A 359 -9.05 18.11 15.93
C ILE A 359 -9.64 19.27 16.71
N LYS A 360 -10.83 19.73 16.37
CA LYS A 360 -11.50 20.84 17.06
C LYS A 360 -11.71 20.57 18.54
N LEU A 361 -11.97 19.31 18.90
CA LEU A 361 -12.25 18.91 20.27
C LEU A 361 -10.99 18.75 21.12
N MET A 362 -9.92 18.22 20.52
CA MET A 362 -8.77 17.70 21.26
C MET A 362 -7.47 18.50 21.02
N TYR A 363 -7.36 19.21 19.89
CA TYR A 363 -6.14 19.92 19.47
C TYR A 363 -6.35 21.43 19.29
#